data_6cfd1d8ca3c3861d9d188eecad9f16ee
#
_entry.id   6cfd1d8ca3c3861d9d188eecad9f16ee
#
_cell.length_a   1.000
_cell.length_b   1.000
_cell.length_c   1.000
_cell.angle_alpha   90.00
_cell.angle_beta   90.00
_cell.angle_gamma   90.00
#
_symmetry.space_group_name_H-M   'P 1'
#
loop_
_entity.id
_entity.type
_entity.pdbx_description
1 polymer ?
#
loop_
_entity_poly.entity_id
_entity_poly.type
_entity_poly.pdbx_seq_one_letter_code
_entity_poly.pdbx_strand_id
1 'polypeptide(L)'
;MTTPAVKKGLDFLFADDANTLAEQIEICEIPAPPFKEEVRAAEYMKRLAALGLKDVQNDDEGNVFGILPGTGNGPKLLVCAHLDTVFPEGTDVTVKVKDGRYSAPGIGDDTRGLAALLSVIRAFNETGIKPVGDVVFCGNVGEEGLGDLRGVKALFRDHKDIDGFITVDGDGAGWILYLATGSHRYEITFNGPGGHSFGAFGLPSAIHAMGRAIAKIGDLQTPKEPRTTFTVGVVEGGTSINSIAAQAKMWVDMRSNELPPLLAIEKELLAAVKQAVVEENARWNSDKITVDIKMVGDRPAGTQPADTSIVQAMYAATVALGLEPELEGPASTDANLPISLGIPALCIGGGGRAGNGHAFDEWYENVDAYLGTQNIFLTILGLAGVGGVTQPLLEVRAK
;
A
#
# COMPACT_ATOMS: atom_id res chain seq x y z
N MET A 1 -8.00 -28.28 -7.48
CA MET A 1 -6.87 -28.79 -8.28
C MET A 1 -7.18 -30.02 -9.15
N THR A 2 -8.32 -30.64 -9.01
CA THR A 2 -8.62 -31.93 -9.70
C THR A 2 -9.07 -31.79 -11.16
N THR A 3 -9.43 -30.62 -11.64
CA THR A 3 -9.84 -30.45 -13.04
C THR A 3 -8.63 -30.30 -13.98
N PRO A 4 -8.66 -30.93 -15.18
CA PRO A 4 -7.55 -30.82 -16.13
C PRO A 4 -7.18 -29.39 -16.50
N ALA A 5 -8.17 -28.49 -16.59
CA ALA A 5 -7.94 -27.08 -16.92
C ALA A 5 -7.18 -26.34 -15.82
N VAL A 6 -7.51 -26.55 -14.53
CA VAL A 6 -6.76 -25.97 -13.41
C VAL A 6 -5.33 -26.48 -13.39
N LYS A 7 -5.13 -27.78 -13.58
CA LYS A 7 -3.77 -28.35 -13.66
C LYS A 7 -2.98 -27.72 -14.82
N LYS A 8 -3.59 -27.58 -16.02
CA LYS A 8 -2.97 -26.90 -17.15
C LYS A 8 -2.55 -25.46 -16.79
N GLY A 9 -3.37 -24.72 -16.02
CA GLY A 9 -3.04 -23.39 -15.56
C GLY A 9 -1.81 -23.38 -14.62
N LEU A 10 -1.73 -24.31 -13.69
CA LEU A 10 -0.57 -24.44 -12.80
C LEU A 10 0.71 -24.81 -13.57
N ASP A 11 0.62 -25.76 -14.49
CA ASP A 11 1.74 -26.17 -15.34
C ASP A 11 2.21 -25.00 -16.24
N PHE A 12 1.26 -24.19 -16.75
CA PHE A 12 1.57 -22.99 -17.52
C PHE A 12 2.31 -21.94 -16.66
N LEU A 13 1.82 -21.64 -15.45
CA LEU A 13 2.44 -20.64 -14.56
C LEU A 13 3.87 -21.05 -14.15
N PHE A 14 4.11 -22.34 -13.97
CA PHE A 14 5.46 -22.85 -13.77
C PHE A 14 6.35 -22.60 -15.00
N ALA A 15 5.86 -22.86 -16.20
CA ALA A 15 6.62 -22.66 -17.45
C ALA A 15 6.80 -21.17 -17.81
N ASP A 16 5.86 -20.29 -17.40
CA ASP A 16 5.86 -18.84 -17.66
C ASP A 16 6.74 -18.04 -16.69
N ASP A 17 7.36 -18.69 -15.70
CA ASP A 17 8.11 -18.03 -14.63
C ASP A 17 9.25 -17.14 -15.15
N ALA A 18 10.01 -17.62 -16.13
CA ALA A 18 11.08 -16.86 -16.74
C ALA A 18 10.56 -15.62 -17.52
N ASN A 19 9.38 -15.71 -18.15
CA ASN A 19 8.74 -14.60 -18.83
C ASN A 19 8.20 -13.59 -17.82
N THR A 20 7.64 -14.06 -16.71
CA THR A 20 7.20 -13.21 -15.60
C THR A 20 8.35 -12.39 -15.02
N LEU A 21 9.52 -13.00 -14.82
CA LEU A 21 10.73 -12.29 -14.40
C LEU A 21 11.20 -11.25 -15.41
N ALA A 22 11.16 -11.58 -16.72
CA ALA A 22 11.52 -10.62 -17.74
C ALA A 22 10.59 -9.39 -17.74
N GLU A 23 9.28 -9.59 -17.61
CA GLU A 23 8.31 -8.50 -17.48
C GLU A 23 8.51 -7.69 -16.19
N GLN A 24 8.84 -8.34 -15.07
CA GLN A 24 9.18 -7.66 -13.81
C GLN A 24 10.33 -6.68 -14.00
N ILE A 25 11.40 -7.12 -14.67
CA ILE A 25 12.57 -6.28 -14.99
C ILE A 25 12.15 -5.10 -15.88
N GLU A 26 11.43 -5.38 -16.98
CA GLU A 26 10.97 -4.34 -17.91
C GLU A 26 10.09 -3.28 -17.23
N ILE A 27 9.19 -3.69 -16.34
CA ILE A 27 8.32 -2.77 -15.58
C ILE A 27 9.15 -1.98 -14.56
N CYS A 28 10.10 -2.62 -13.87
CA CYS A 28 10.97 -1.97 -12.90
C CYS A 28 11.78 -0.84 -13.53
N GLU A 29 12.32 -1.04 -14.75
CA GLU A 29 13.12 -0.06 -15.46
C GLU A 29 12.32 1.15 -15.99
N ILE A 30 11.00 1.18 -15.78
CA ILE A 30 10.16 2.36 -16.02
C ILE A 30 9.99 3.11 -14.69
N PRO A 31 10.60 4.28 -14.49
CA PRO A 31 10.47 5.03 -13.25
C PRO A 31 9.01 5.36 -12.92
N ALA A 32 8.64 5.19 -11.65
CA ALA A 32 7.33 5.57 -11.14
C ALA A 32 7.47 6.22 -9.74
N PRO A 33 8.08 7.41 -9.65
CA PRO A 33 8.19 8.12 -8.39
C PRO A 33 6.80 8.54 -7.89
N PRO A 34 6.64 8.83 -6.59
CA PRO A 34 5.35 9.22 -6.03
C PRO A 34 4.73 10.40 -6.80
N PHE A 35 3.44 10.29 -7.15
CA PHE A 35 2.67 11.26 -7.95
C PHE A 35 3.15 11.47 -9.40
N LYS A 36 3.97 10.56 -9.94
CA LYS A 36 4.51 10.61 -11.31
C LYS A 36 4.53 9.20 -11.93
N GLU A 37 3.47 8.45 -11.73
CA GLU A 37 3.33 7.06 -12.17
C GLU A 37 2.88 6.91 -13.63
N GLU A 38 2.58 8.01 -14.33
CA GLU A 38 1.86 8.02 -15.62
C GLU A 38 2.56 7.19 -16.70
N VAL A 39 3.89 7.16 -16.70
CA VAL A 39 4.66 6.44 -17.74
C VAL A 39 4.53 4.94 -17.53
N ARG A 40 4.69 4.47 -16.30
CA ARG A 40 4.52 3.05 -15.92
C ARG A 40 3.07 2.63 -16.09
N ALA A 41 2.11 3.46 -15.68
CA ALA A 41 0.67 3.24 -15.84
C ALA A 41 0.29 3.07 -17.32
N ALA A 42 0.78 3.93 -18.21
CA ALA A 42 0.51 3.84 -19.65
C ALA A 42 1.08 2.55 -20.27
N GLU A 43 2.26 2.09 -19.84
CA GLU A 43 2.82 0.82 -20.29
C GLU A 43 2.02 -0.37 -19.73
N TYR A 44 1.65 -0.33 -18.46
CA TYR A 44 0.85 -1.39 -17.85
C TYR A 44 -0.53 -1.52 -18.50
N MET A 45 -1.17 -0.39 -18.84
CA MET A 45 -2.43 -0.35 -19.60
C MET A 45 -2.31 -1.07 -20.95
N LYS A 46 -1.21 -0.86 -21.69
CA LYS A 46 -0.97 -1.55 -22.96
C LYS A 46 -0.87 -3.07 -22.76
N ARG A 47 -0.17 -3.51 -21.68
CA ARG A 47 -0.03 -4.94 -21.36
C ARG A 47 -1.38 -5.58 -21.01
N LEU A 48 -2.20 -4.92 -20.19
CA LEU A 48 -3.55 -5.39 -19.86
C LEU A 48 -4.41 -5.51 -21.13
N ALA A 49 -4.38 -4.51 -22.03
CA ALA A 49 -5.11 -4.52 -23.28
C ALA A 49 -4.62 -5.64 -24.23
N ALA A 50 -3.29 -5.84 -24.33
CA ALA A 50 -2.70 -6.90 -25.16
C ALA A 50 -3.09 -8.30 -24.67
N LEU A 51 -3.33 -8.47 -23.39
CA LEU A 51 -3.82 -9.72 -22.78
C LEU A 51 -5.34 -9.93 -22.96
N GLY A 52 -6.04 -8.99 -23.60
CA GLY A 52 -7.43 -9.15 -24.01
C GLY A 52 -8.46 -8.87 -22.93
N LEU A 53 -8.07 -8.23 -21.82
CA LEU A 53 -9.02 -7.73 -20.83
C LEU A 53 -10.02 -6.76 -21.48
N LYS A 54 -11.23 -6.70 -20.94
CA LYS A 54 -12.27 -5.78 -21.41
C LYS A 54 -12.22 -4.47 -20.62
N ASP A 55 -12.73 -3.40 -21.25
CA ASP A 55 -12.89 -2.08 -20.64
C ASP A 55 -11.60 -1.59 -19.97
N VAL A 56 -10.45 -1.83 -20.64
CA VAL A 56 -9.14 -1.37 -20.14
C VAL A 56 -9.08 0.15 -20.20
N GLN A 57 -8.87 0.77 -19.06
CA GLN A 57 -8.89 2.22 -18.91
C GLN A 57 -8.02 2.67 -17.72
N ASN A 58 -7.73 3.96 -17.67
CA ASN A 58 -7.25 4.62 -16.47
C ASN A 58 -8.34 5.53 -15.89
N ASP A 59 -8.37 5.68 -14.57
CA ASP A 59 -9.22 6.66 -13.91
C ASP A 59 -8.52 8.02 -13.74
N ASP A 60 -9.25 9.00 -13.20
CA ASP A 60 -8.74 10.36 -12.97
C ASP A 60 -7.61 10.41 -11.92
N GLU A 61 -7.48 9.36 -11.08
CA GLU A 61 -6.41 9.26 -10.09
C GLU A 61 -5.11 8.70 -10.66
N GLY A 62 -5.21 7.95 -11.77
CA GLY A 62 -4.09 7.30 -12.45
C GLY A 62 -4.04 5.78 -12.30
N ASN A 63 -5.05 5.16 -11.66
CA ASN A 63 -5.16 3.71 -11.62
C ASN A 63 -5.45 3.17 -13.02
N VAL A 64 -4.83 2.05 -13.38
CA VAL A 64 -5.05 1.36 -14.64
C VAL A 64 -5.68 0.01 -14.37
N PHE A 65 -6.83 -0.27 -14.95
CA PHE A 65 -7.52 -1.53 -14.72
C PHE A 65 -8.22 -2.06 -15.98
N GLY A 66 -8.50 -3.37 -15.96
CA GLY A 66 -9.26 -4.07 -16.99
C GLY A 66 -10.00 -5.27 -16.42
N ILE A 67 -11.04 -5.72 -17.10
CA ILE A 67 -11.95 -6.74 -16.62
C ILE A 67 -11.72 -8.06 -17.37
N LEU A 68 -11.51 -9.14 -16.62
CA LEU A 68 -11.73 -10.51 -17.08
C LEU A 68 -13.19 -10.87 -16.78
N PRO A 69 -14.07 -10.90 -17.80
CA PRO A 69 -15.50 -11.06 -17.57
C PRO A 69 -15.85 -12.47 -17.10
N GLY A 70 -16.72 -12.53 -16.11
CA GLY A 70 -17.33 -13.77 -15.64
C GLY A 70 -18.39 -14.33 -16.60
N THR A 71 -18.95 -15.49 -16.24
CA THR A 71 -19.99 -16.19 -17.01
C THR A 71 -21.41 -15.94 -16.50
N GLY A 72 -21.56 -15.28 -15.34
CA GLY A 72 -22.85 -15.11 -14.68
C GLY A 72 -22.89 -13.99 -13.65
N ASN A 73 -23.92 -14.01 -12.82
CA ASN A 73 -24.12 -13.03 -11.76
C ASN A 73 -23.30 -13.42 -10.49
N GLY A 74 -21.99 -13.54 -10.63
CA GLY A 74 -21.08 -13.80 -9.52
C GLY A 74 -20.58 -12.51 -8.87
N PRO A 75 -19.71 -12.63 -7.85
CA PRO A 75 -19.10 -11.49 -7.21
C PRO A 75 -18.10 -10.78 -8.12
N LYS A 76 -17.86 -9.50 -7.84
CA LYS A 76 -16.78 -8.72 -8.46
C LYS A 76 -15.57 -8.71 -7.54
N LEU A 77 -14.50 -9.37 -7.97
CA LEU A 77 -13.23 -9.41 -7.26
C LEU A 77 -12.25 -8.42 -7.89
N LEU A 78 -11.72 -7.48 -7.09
CA LEU A 78 -10.66 -6.58 -7.52
C LEU A 78 -9.31 -7.13 -7.05
N VAL A 79 -8.34 -7.25 -7.96
CA VAL A 79 -6.99 -7.75 -7.70
C VAL A 79 -5.99 -6.70 -8.17
N CYS A 80 -5.23 -6.14 -7.23
CA CYS A 80 -4.32 -5.03 -7.44
C CYS A 80 -2.86 -5.39 -7.20
N ALA A 81 -1.97 -4.57 -7.76
CA ALA A 81 -0.57 -4.40 -7.43
C ALA A 81 -0.23 -2.94 -7.68
N HIS A 82 0.60 -2.30 -6.83
CA HIS A 82 0.79 -0.87 -6.98
C HIS A 82 1.88 -0.50 -8.00
N LEU A 83 1.68 0.64 -8.66
CA LEU A 83 2.56 1.15 -9.71
C LEU A 83 3.70 2.02 -9.16
N ASP A 84 3.44 2.74 -8.09
CA ASP A 84 4.38 3.69 -7.51
C ASP A 84 5.50 3.02 -6.72
N THR A 85 6.51 3.79 -6.39
CA THR A 85 7.61 3.41 -5.51
C THR A 85 7.89 4.54 -4.52
N VAL A 86 8.65 4.28 -3.45
CA VAL A 86 9.11 5.31 -2.50
C VAL A 86 10.21 6.23 -3.07
N PHE A 87 10.76 5.91 -4.22
CA PHE A 87 11.98 6.55 -4.72
C PHE A 87 11.69 7.85 -5.46
N PRO A 88 12.50 8.91 -5.22
CA PRO A 88 12.30 10.20 -5.87
C PRO A 88 12.62 10.18 -7.36
N GLU A 89 12.09 11.17 -8.07
CA GLU A 89 12.38 11.37 -9.49
C GLU A 89 13.90 11.48 -9.76
N GLY A 90 14.36 10.82 -10.83
CA GLY A 90 15.77 10.77 -11.21
C GLY A 90 16.55 9.63 -10.57
N THR A 91 15.90 8.77 -9.77
CA THR A 91 16.51 7.54 -9.27
C THR A 91 16.84 6.59 -10.43
N ASP A 92 18.06 6.02 -10.43
CA ASP A 92 18.47 4.96 -11.37
C ASP A 92 17.75 3.65 -11.00
N VAL A 93 16.81 3.25 -11.84
CA VAL A 93 16.03 2.00 -11.71
C VAL A 93 16.53 0.90 -12.64
N THR A 94 17.71 1.05 -13.25
CA THR A 94 18.31 0.04 -14.11
C THR A 94 18.63 -1.21 -13.30
N VAL A 95 18.11 -2.36 -13.74
CA VAL A 95 18.29 -3.64 -13.04
C VAL A 95 19.71 -4.17 -13.24
N LYS A 96 20.39 -4.45 -12.14
CA LYS A 96 21.72 -5.04 -12.10
C LYS A 96 21.63 -6.49 -11.64
N VAL A 97 22.24 -7.38 -12.44
CA VAL A 97 22.18 -8.83 -12.15
C VAL A 97 23.56 -9.31 -11.68
N LYS A 98 23.57 -9.96 -10.52
CA LYS A 98 24.77 -10.60 -9.99
C LYS A 98 24.40 -11.88 -9.23
N ASP A 99 25.01 -12.99 -9.57
CA ASP A 99 24.87 -14.29 -8.88
C ASP A 99 23.40 -14.74 -8.72
N GLY A 100 22.55 -14.49 -9.73
CA GLY A 100 21.12 -14.82 -9.71
C GLY A 100 20.24 -13.83 -8.93
N ARG A 101 20.83 -12.77 -8.40
CA ARG A 101 20.13 -11.67 -7.72
C ARG A 101 19.95 -10.49 -8.66
N TYR A 102 18.78 -9.95 -8.73
CA TYR A 102 18.36 -8.78 -9.49
C TYR A 102 18.23 -7.60 -8.53
N SER A 103 18.97 -6.53 -8.74
CA SER A 103 18.99 -5.40 -7.81
C SER A 103 18.65 -4.11 -8.55
N ALA A 104 17.60 -3.46 -8.11
CA ALA A 104 17.18 -2.12 -8.50
C ALA A 104 16.12 -1.62 -7.52
N PRO A 105 15.99 -0.29 -7.33
CA PRO A 105 14.89 0.32 -6.57
C PRO A 105 13.52 -0.09 -7.12
N GLY A 106 12.65 -0.70 -6.31
CA GLY A 106 11.31 -1.15 -6.69
C GLY A 106 11.26 -2.47 -7.45
N ILE A 107 12.34 -3.28 -7.46
CA ILE A 107 12.37 -4.56 -8.18
C ILE A 107 11.47 -5.62 -7.51
N GLY A 108 11.32 -5.58 -6.20
CA GLY A 108 10.42 -6.44 -5.43
C GLY A 108 9.10 -5.72 -5.15
N ASP A 109 9.21 -4.49 -4.69
CA ASP A 109 8.14 -3.64 -4.20
C ASP A 109 7.81 -2.52 -5.21
N ASP A 110 6.76 -2.63 -6.05
CA ASP A 110 5.87 -3.81 -6.21
C ASP A 110 5.85 -4.29 -7.68
N THR A 111 6.97 -4.16 -8.39
CA THR A 111 7.01 -4.66 -9.78
C THR A 111 6.85 -6.18 -9.87
N ARG A 112 7.13 -6.91 -8.76
CA ARG A 112 6.84 -8.34 -8.68
C ARG A 112 5.33 -8.60 -8.71
N GLY A 113 4.54 -7.89 -7.93
CA GLY A 113 3.08 -7.99 -7.95
C GLY A 113 2.50 -7.69 -9.33
N LEU A 114 2.93 -6.58 -9.94
CA LEU A 114 2.50 -6.21 -11.29
C LEU A 114 2.76 -7.31 -12.32
N ALA A 115 3.96 -7.89 -12.35
CA ALA A 115 4.30 -8.98 -13.29
C ALA A 115 3.54 -10.28 -12.96
N ALA A 116 3.34 -10.59 -11.68
CA ALA A 116 2.58 -11.75 -11.26
C ALA A 116 1.12 -11.70 -11.74
N LEU A 117 0.48 -10.52 -11.69
CA LEU A 117 -0.88 -10.34 -12.21
C LEU A 117 -0.94 -10.58 -13.72
N LEU A 118 0.02 -10.11 -14.51
CA LEU A 118 0.07 -10.35 -15.96
C LEU A 118 0.20 -11.85 -16.26
N SER A 119 1.04 -12.58 -15.52
CA SER A 119 1.18 -14.03 -15.64
C SER A 119 -0.13 -14.77 -15.34
N VAL A 120 -0.83 -14.37 -14.29
CA VAL A 120 -2.14 -14.94 -13.92
C VAL A 120 -3.17 -14.71 -15.03
N ILE A 121 -3.22 -13.53 -15.64
CA ILE A 121 -4.10 -13.24 -16.78
C ILE A 121 -3.76 -14.16 -17.96
N ARG A 122 -2.47 -14.37 -18.26
CA ARG A 122 -2.04 -15.32 -19.30
C ARG A 122 -2.50 -16.75 -19.01
N ALA A 123 -2.47 -17.17 -17.74
CA ALA A 123 -2.95 -18.49 -17.36
C ALA A 123 -4.47 -18.65 -17.61
N PHE A 124 -5.27 -17.64 -17.35
CA PHE A 124 -6.70 -17.64 -17.73
C PHE A 124 -6.88 -17.76 -19.24
N ASN A 125 -6.11 -17.03 -20.04
CA ASN A 125 -6.17 -17.09 -21.49
C ASN A 125 -5.74 -18.47 -22.02
N GLU A 126 -4.65 -19.04 -21.50
CA GLU A 126 -4.12 -20.33 -21.93
C GLU A 126 -5.05 -21.50 -21.58
N THR A 127 -5.73 -21.42 -20.46
CA THR A 127 -6.66 -22.47 -20.00
C THR A 127 -8.05 -22.33 -20.60
N GLY A 128 -8.44 -21.12 -21.01
CA GLY A 128 -9.80 -20.79 -21.39
C GLY A 128 -10.79 -20.84 -20.21
N ILE A 129 -10.31 -20.95 -18.98
CA ILE A 129 -11.17 -20.91 -17.79
C ILE A 129 -11.82 -19.53 -17.70
N LYS A 130 -13.15 -19.56 -17.54
CA LYS A 130 -13.92 -18.36 -17.24
C LYS A 130 -14.40 -18.40 -15.81
N PRO A 131 -14.15 -17.37 -15.01
CA PRO A 131 -14.73 -17.27 -13.66
C PRO A 131 -16.26 -17.14 -13.74
N VAL A 132 -16.96 -17.37 -12.64
CA VAL A 132 -18.39 -17.08 -12.54
C VAL A 132 -18.61 -15.59 -12.33
N GLY A 133 -17.89 -14.99 -11.39
CA GLY A 133 -17.88 -13.56 -11.15
C GLY A 133 -16.84 -12.82 -12.01
N ASP A 134 -16.97 -11.51 -12.11
CA ASP A 134 -15.97 -10.69 -12.79
C ASP A 134 -14.69 -10.56 -11.95
N VAL A 135 -13.53 -10.60 -12.62
CA VAL A 135 -12.24 -10.29 -11.98
C VAL A 135 -11.67 -9.03 -12.61
N VAL A 136 -11.46 -8.00 -11.80
CA VAL A 136 -10.84 -6.75 -12.22
C VAL A 136 -9.36 -6.78 -11.83
N PHE A 137 -8.47 -6.71 -12.80
CA PHE A 137 -7.03 -6.60 -12.57
C PHE A 137 -6.62 -5.13 -12.66
N CYS A 138 -5.86 -4.66 -11.68
CA CYS A 138 -5.53 -3.25 -11.56
C CYS A 138 -4.05 -3.03 -11.21
N GLY A 139 -3.40 -2.08 -11.88
CA GLY A 139 -2.22 -1.40 -11.40
C GLY A 139 -2.67 -0.10 -10.74
N ASN A 140 -2.62 -0.01 -9.43
CA ASN A 140 -3.07 1.17 -8.71
C ASN A 140 -1.91 2.10 -8.33
N VAL A 141 -2.23 3.32 -7.93
CA VAL A 141 -1.26 4.37 -7.62
C VAL A 141 -1.35 4.82 -6.17
N GLY A 142 -0.23 5.32 -5.64
CA GLY A 142 -0.21 6.00 -4.34
C GLY A 142 -0.38 5.06 -3.16
N GLU A 143 0.10 3.82 -3.24
CA GLU A 143 0.25 2.97 -2.06
C GLU A 143 1.28 3.57 -1.13
N GLU A 144 2.38 4.07 -1.66
CA GLU A 144 3.55 4.43 -0.90
C GLU A 144 3.49 5.82 -0.25
N GLY A 145 4.06 5.90 0.94
CA GLY A 145 4.40 7.16 1.62
C GLY A 145 3.25 8.16 1.73
N LEU A 146 3.42 9.31 1.09
CA LEU A 146 2.44 10.38 1.05
C LEU A 146 1.36 10.18 -0.04
N GLY A 147 1.45 9.13 -0.83
CA GLY A 147 0.38 8.70 -1.74
C GLY A 147 -0.91 8.33 -1.01
N ASP A 148 -0.78 7.89 0.24
CA ASP A 148 -1.89 7.76 1.20
C ASP A 148 -3.05 6.90 0.70
N LEU A 149 -2.75 5.82 -0.04
CA LEU A 149 -3.72 4.91 -0.65
C LEU A 149 -4.70 5.62 -1.62
N ARG A 150 -4.28 6.72 -2.26
CA ARG A 150 -5.17 7.55 -3.09
C ARG A 150 -5.83 6.76 -4.21
N GLY A 151 -5.09 5.83 -4.82
CA GLY A 151 -5.60 4.98 -5.88
C GLY A 151 -6.72 4.06 -5.40
N VAL A 152 -6.49 3.31 -4.32
CA VAL A 152 -7.52 2.43 -3.75
C VAL A 152 -8.69 3.24 -3.19
N LYS A 153 -8.45 4.41 -2.59
CA LYS A 153 -9.52 5.34 -2.18
C LYS A 153 -10.41 5.75 -3.36
N ALA A 154 -9.82 6.05 -4.53
CA ALA A 154 -10.56 6.36 -5.74
C ALA A 154 -11.36 5.15 -6.24
N LEU A 155 -10.74 3.96 -6.34
CA LEU A 155 -11.41 2.74 -6.76
C LEU A 155 -12.65 2.43 -5.92
N PHE A 156 -12.55 2.47 -4.59
CA PHE A 156 -13.69 2.21 -3.70
C PHE A 156 -14.68 3.40 -3.57
N ARG A 157 -14.26 4.61 -3.94
CA ARG A 157 -15.18 5.75 -4.10
C ARG A 157 -16.10 5.55 -5.31
N ASP A 158 -15.53 5.11 -6.43
CA ASP A 158 -16.19 5.12 -7.74
C ASP A 158 -16.84 3.76 -8.10
N HIS A 159 -16.33 2.65 -7.55
CA HIS A 159 -16.82 1.29 -7.80
C HIS A 159 -17.40 0.65 -6.53
N LYS A 160 -18.67 0.95 -6.24
CA LYS A 160 -19.38 0.44 -5.04
C LYS A 160 -19.76 -1.04 -5.13
N ASP A 161 -19.61 -1.65 -6.29
CA ASP A 161 -19.99 -3.01 -6.63
C ASP A 161 -18.86 -4.03 -6.47
N ILE A 162 -17.71 -3.62 -5.92
CA ILE A 162 -16.61 -4.53 -5.57
C ILE A 162 -17.01 -5.34 -4.33
N ASP A 163 -16.96 -6.67 -4.44
CA ASP A 163 -17.36 -7.60 -3.39
C ASP A 163 -16.19 -8.12 -2.55
N GLY A 164 -14.96 -8.13 -3.12
CA GLY A 164 -13.74 -8.52 -2.43
C GLY A 164 -12.51 -7.90 -3.08
N PHE A 165 -11.40 -7.87 -2.33
CA PHE A 165 -10.17 -7.21 -2.75
C PHE A 165 -8.93 -8.03 -2.40
N ILE A 166 -7.99 -8.09 -3.32
CA ILE A 166 -6.65 -8.64 -3.09
C ILE A 166 -5.63 -7.62 -3.59
N THR A 167 -4.66 -7.25 -2.77
CA THR A 167 -3.44 -6.63 -3.24
C THR A 167 -2.31 -7.65 -3.22
N VAL A 168 -1.54 -7.69 -4.29
CA VAL A 168 -0.31 -8.49 -4.39
C VAL A 168 0.83 -7.53 -4.20
N ASP A 169 1.50 -7.61 -3.04
CA ASP A 169 2.50 -6.64 -2.61
C ASP A 169 3.59 -7.36 -1.81
N GLY A 170 4.79 -7.41 -2.40
CA GLY A 170 5.93 -8.10 -1.82
C GLY A 170 6.20 -9.51 -2.35
N ASP A 171 7.17 -10.18 -1.73
CA ASP A 171 7.68 -11.48 -2.09
C ASP A 171 6.99 -12.66 -1.36
N GLY A 172 7.45 -13.89 -1.62
CA GLY A 172 6.93 -15.09 -0.98
C GLY A 172 5.57 -15.56 -1.52
N ALA A 173 5.10 -16.69 -1.03
CA ALA A 173 3.87 -17.32 -1.53
C ALA A 173 2.97 -17.90 -0.42
N GLY A 174 3.39 -17.87 0.85
CA GLY A 174 2.69 -18.53 1.95
C GLY A 174 2.04 -17.62 2.97
N TRP A 175 2.44 -16.37 3.06
CA TRP A 175 1.90 -15.44 4.04
C TRP A 175 0.59 -14.80 3.58
N ILE A 176 -0.27 -14.50 4.55
CA ILE A 176 -1.62 -13.97 4.35
C ILE A 176 -1.84 -12.83 5.34
N LEU A 177 -1.80 -11.60 4.86
CA LEU A 177 -2.07 -10.42 5.67
C LEU A 177 -3.54 -10.04 5.50
N TYR A 178 -4.27 -10.06 6.60
CA TYR A 178 -5.73 -9.87 6.62
C TYR A 178 -6.22 -8.85 7.65
N LEU A 179 -5.27 -8.19 8.32
CA LEU A 179 -5.51 -7.16 9.33
C LEU A 179 -4.81 -5.86 8.92
N ALA A 180 -5.39 -4.72 9.26
CA ALA A 180 -4.93 -3.41 8.83
C ALA A 180 -4.48 -2.53 9.99
N THR A 181 -3.21 -2.08 9.95
CA THR A 181 -2.69 -1.04 10.84
C THR A 181 -3.01 0.33 10.25
N GLY A 182 -3.81 1.12 10.95
CA GLY A 182 -4.11 2.50 10.54
C GLY A 182 -2.98 3.47 10.88
N SER A 183 -2.91 4.57 10.12
CA SER A 183 -1.97 5.66 10.41
C SER A 183 -2.58 7.03 10.12
N HIS A 184 -2.33 7.99 11.03
CA HIS A 184 -2.58 9.42 10.81
C HIS A 184 -1.25 10.15 10.74
N ARG A 185 -1.08 10.97 9.71
CA ARG A 185 0.14 11.74 9.46
C ARG A 185 -0.16 13.22 9.36
N TYR A 186 0.66 14.04 9.99
CA TYR A 186 0.48 15.49 10.01
C TYR A 186 1.76 16.23 9.64
N GLU A 187 1.61 17.27 8.81
CA GLU A 187 2.55 18.38 8.69
C GLU A 187 2.09 19.49 9.63
N ILE A 188 2.95 19.89 10.55
CA ILE A 188 2.66 20.90 11.57
C ILE A 188 3.64 22.05 11.41
N THR A 189 3.13 23.25 11.05
CA THR A 189 3.93 24.44 10.79
C THR A 189 3.69 25.49 11.88
N PHE A 190 4.74 25.80 12.63
CA PHE A 190 4.75 26.89 13.60
C PHE A 190 5.23 28.16 12.89
N ASN A 191 4.47 29.25 13.03
CA ASN A 191 4.81 30.56 12.48
C ASN A 191 5.03 31.55 13.62
N GLY A 192 5.98 32.47 13.46
CA GLY A 192 6.34 33.48 14.46
C GLY A 192 6.82 34.76 13.80
N PRO A 193 7.15 35.81 14.61
CA PRO A 193 7.49 37.13 14.09
C PRO A 193 8.86 37.21 13.40
N GLY A 194 9.78 36.29 13.73
CA GLY A 194 11.18 36.43 13.34
C GLY A 194 11.88 37.62 14.02
N GLY A 195 13.19 37.75 13.77
CA GLY A 195 13.94 38.93 14.25
C GLY A 195 15.41 38.65 14.50
N HIS A 196 16.17 39.70 14.81
CA HIS A 196 17.57 39.58 15.18
C HIS A 196 17.68 39.04 16.61
N SER A 197 18.46 38.00 16.85
CA SER A 197 18.51 37.25 18.13
C SER A 197 18.85 38.14 19.34
N PHE A 198 19.70 39.13 19.16
CA PHE A 198 20.07 40.09 20.23
C PHE A 198 19.16 41.35 20.22
N GLY A 199 19.00 41.99 19.07
CA GLY A 199 18.27 43.27 18.97
C GLY A 199 16.74 43.12 19.16
N ALA A 200 16.18 41.99 18.87
CA ALA A 200 14.76 41.67 19.05
C ALA A 200 14.52 40.65 20.19
N PHE A 201 15.47 40.49 21.09
CA PHE A 201 15.31 39.58 22.23
C PHE A 201 14.06 39.94 23.04
N GLY A 202 13.25 38.94 23.33
CA GLY A 202 11.92 39.10 23.93
C GLY A 202 10.75 38.78 22.98
N LEU A 203 11.05 38.54 21.68
CA LEU A 203 10.06 37.96 20.77
C LEU A 203 10.01 36.42 20.88
N PRO A 204 8.82 35.83 20.70
CA PRO A 204 8.68 34.38 20.70
C PRO A 204 9.28 33.77 19.42
N SER A 205 9.71 32.50 19.49
CA SER A 205 10.37 31.77 18.40
C SER A 205 9.54 30.57 17.96
N ALA A 206 9.37 30.41 16.65
CA ALA A 206 8.72 29.22 16.08
C ALA A 206 9.44 27.90 16.45
N ILE A 207 10.80 27.92 16.46
CA ILE A 207 11.58 26.73 16.88
C ILE A 207 11.39 26.45 18.38
N HIS A 208 11.28 27.44 19.23
CA HIS A 208 11.03 27.19 20.65
C HIS A 208 9.64 26.61 20.91
N ALA A 209 8.61 27.10 20.18
CA ALA A 209 7.27 26.51 20.23
C ALA A 209 7.29 25.05 19.77
N MET A 210 7.94 24.76 18.63
CA MET A 210 8.10 23.40 18.13
C MET A 210 8.86 22.52 19.14
N GLY A 211 9.94 22.98 19.74
CA GLY A 211 10.71 22.26 20.75
C GLY A 211 9.87 21.89 21.98
N ARG A 212 8.97 22.81 22.44
CA ARG A 212 8.01 22.52 23.52
C ARG A 212 6.99 21.46 23.10
N ALA A 213 6.52 21.50 21.85
CA ALA A 213 5.60 20.50 21.29
C ALA A 213 6.25 19.12 21.25
N ILE A 214 7.48 19.02 20.71
CA ILE A 214 8.24 17.77 20.61
C ILE A 214 8.48 17.16 22.00
N ALA A 215 8.86 17.96 22.98
CA ALA A 215 9.06 17.47 24.35
C ALA A 215 7.78 16.86 24.94
N LYS A 216 6.63 17.53 24.76
CA LYS A 216 5.33 17.03 25.23
C LYS A 216 4.89 15.78 24.47
N ILE A 217 5.11 15.74 23.15
CA ILE A 217 4.82 14.57 22.33
C ILE A 217 5.67 13.38 22.79
N GLY A 218 6.97 13.59 23.05
CA GLY A 218 7.86 12.54 23.51
C GLY A 218 7.47 11.90 24.86
N ASP A 219 6.69 12.61 25.68
CA ASP A 219 6.20 12.13 26.97
C ASP A 219 4.84 11.40 26.91
N LEU A 220 4.19 11.38 25.74
CA LEU A 220 2.91 10.68 25.55
C LEU A 220 3.06 9.18 25.83
N GLN A 221 2.01 8.57 26.33
CA GLN A 221 1.96 7.15 26.62
C GLN A 221 0.95 6.44 25.72
N THR A 222 1.34 5.32 25.17
CA THR A 222 0.49 4.50 24.30
C THR A 222 0.30 3.10 24.86
N PRO A 223 -0.83 2.43 24.59
CA PRO A 223 -1.00 1.03 24.93
C PRO A 223 -0.03 0.16 24.11
N LYS A 224 0.38 -0.95 24.73
CA LYS A 224 1.13 -1.99 24.00
C LYS A 224 0.21 -2.86 23.14
N GLU A 225 -1.02 -3.09 23.63
CA GLU A 225 -2.08 -3.83 22.97
C GLU A 225 -3.42 -3.05 23.08
N PRO A 226 -4.04 -2.70 21.96
CA PRO A 226 -3.52 -2.85 20.60
C PRO A 226 -2.28 -1.99 20.37
N ARG A 227 -1.30 -2.50 19.62
CA ARG A 227 -0.04 -1.78 19.38
C ARG A 227 -0.34 -0.41 18.81
N THR A 228 0.09 0.62 19.53
CA THR A 228 -0.08 2.03 19.16
C THR A 228 1.25 2.75 19.29
N THR A 229 1.62 3.50 18.27
CA THR A 229 2.93 4.16 18.17
C THR A 229 2.77 5.59 17.66
N PHE A 230 3.78 6.41 17.92
CA PHE A 230 3.90 7.75 17.36
C PHE A 230 5.36 8.12 17.20
N THR A 231 5.65 9.06 16.31
CA THR A 231 6.98 9.64 16.16
C THR A 231 6.91 11.03 15.54
N VAL A 232 7.84 11.91 15.94
CA VAL A 232 8.21 13.10 15.16
C VAL A 232 9.38 12.68 14.28
N GLY A 233 9.12 12.40 13.00
CA GLY A 233 10.10 11.81 12.09
C GLY A 233 11.01 12.82 11.41
N VAL A 234 10.50 14.03 11.14
CA VAL A 234 11.23 15.08 10.43
C VAL A 234 11.00 16.43 11.12
N VAL A 235 12.04 17.26 11.18
CA VAL A 235 11.97 18.66 11.64
C VAL A 235 12.77 19.56 10.72
N GLU A 236 12.24 20.76 10.46
CA GLU A 236 12.88 21.81 9.68
C GLU A 236 12.64 23.17 10.34
N GLY A 237 13.49 24.16 10.12
CA GLY A 237 13.20 25.52 10.57
C GLY A 237 14.40 26.42 10.79
N GLY A 238 14.11 27.72 10.87
CA GLY A 238 15.11 28.76 11.02
C GLY A 238 15.86 29.06 9.73
N THR A 239 16.64 30.14 9.75
CA THR A 239 17.43 30.60 8.58
C THR A 239 18.88 30.91 8.93
N SER A 240 19.15 31.31 10.17
CA SER A 240 20.49 31.71 10.63
C SER A 240 20.62 31.56 12.13
N ILE A 241 21.84 31.27 12.61
CA ILE A 241 22.15 31.07 14.03
C ILE A 241 21.84 32.32 14.89
N ASN A 242 21.89 33.51 14.31
CA ASN A 242 21.64 34.78 14.98
C ASN A 242 20.25 35.37 14.68
N SER A 243 19.29 34.54 14.29
CA SER A 243 17.90 34.91 14.06
C SER A 243 16.96 34.23 15.03
N ILE A 244 15.89 34.92 15.45
CA ILE A 244 14.70 34.31 16.03
C ILE A 244 13.94 33.68 14.87
N ALA A 245 13.64 32.40 14.93
CA ALA A 245 13.00 31.68 13.83
C ALA A 245 11.57 32.18 13.58
N ALA A 246 11.30 32.58 12.34
CA ALA A 246 9.97 32.96 11.89
C ALA A 246 9.11 31.74 11.53
N GLN A 247 9.72 30.62 11.18
CA GLN A 247 9.00 29.39 10.85
C GLN A 247 9.77 28.16 11.32
N ALA A 248 9.03 27.13 11.72
CA ALA A 248 9.51 25.79 11.97
C ALA A 248 8.43 24.77 11.59
N LYS A 249 8.83 23.63 11.07
CA LYS A 249 7.95 22.55 10.68
C LYS A 249 8.35 21.22 11.31
N MET A 250 7.38 20.39 11.58
CA MET A 250 7.60 18.98 11.90
C MET A 250 6.57 18.09 11.19
N TRP A 251 6.98 16.84 10.90
CA TRP A 251 6.09 15.81 10.40
C TRP A 251 6.00 14.70 11.44
N VAL A 252 4.76 14.30 11.71
CA VAL A 252 4.45 13.28 12.72
C VAL A 252 3.70 12.13 12.09
N ASP A 253 4.02 10.91 12.52
CA ASP A 253 3.35 9.67 12.17
C ASP A 253 2.80 9.02 13.42
N MET A 254 1.54 8.64 13.41
CA MET A 254 0.85 7.91 14.46
C MET A 254 0.23 6.66 13.86
N ARG A 255 0.40 5.51 14.52
CA ARG A 255 -0.15 4.24 14.03
C ARG A 255 -0.84 3.48 15.15
N SER A 256 -1.88 2.74 14.78
CA SER A 256 -2.49 1.76 15.66
C SER A 256 -3.15 0.62 14.87
N ASN A 257 -3.19 -0.56 15.48
CA ASN A 257 -3.91 -1.71 14.95
C ASN A 257 -5.44 -1.58 15.11
N GLU A 258 -5.91 -0.56 15.85
CA GLU A 258 -7.33 -0.26 16.04
C GLU A 258 -7.57 1.24 15.95
N LEU A 259 -8.75 1.62 15.45
CA LEU A 259 -9.12 3.03 15.28
C LEU A 259 -9.26 3.80 16.61
N PRO A 260 -9.90 3.29 17.67
CA PRO A 260 -10.09 4.08 18.90
C PRO A 260 -8.77 4.54 19.55
N PRO A 261 -7.71 3.72 19.71
CA PRO A 261 -6.42 4.17 20.23
C PRO A 261 -5.70 5.14 19.27
N LEU A 262 -5.86 4.98 17.95
CA LEU A 262 -5.31 5.92 16.98
C LEU A 262 -5.90 7.32 17.17
N LEU A 263 -7.23 7.43 17.29
CA LEU A 263 -7.92 8.70 17.55
C LEU A 263 -7.57 9.28 18.93
N ALA A 264 -7.32 8.44 19.92
CA ALA A 264 -6.92 8.89 21.24
C ALA A 264 -5.54 9.56 21.23
N ILE A 265 -4.52 8.89 20.64
CA ILE A 265 -3.17 9.47 20.55
C ILE A 265 -3.12 10.71 19.66
N GLU A 266 -3.89 10.75 18.58
CA GLU A 266 -4.05 11.93 17.73
C GLU A 266 -4.54 13.13 18.54
N LYS A 267 -5.62 12.95 19.31
CA LYS A 267 -6.19 14.01 20.16
C LYS A 267 -5.16 14.54 21.15
N GLU A 268 -4.42 13.66 21.80
CA GLU A 268 -3.39 14.04 22.79
C GLU A 268 -2.22 14.78 22.14
N LEU A 269 -1.73 14.29 20.99
CA LEU A 269 -0.65 14.91 20.23
C LEU A 269 -1.04 16.31 19.76
N LEU A 270 -2.22 16.47 19.17
CA LEU A 270 -2.70 17.77 18.70
C LEU A 270 -2.97 18.75 19.88
N ALA A 271 -3.36 18.23 21.04
CA ALA A 271 -3.48 19.04 22.25
C ALA A 271 -2.09 19.52 22.73
N ALA A 272 -1.07 18.66 22.72
CA ALA A 272 0.31 19.00 23.06
C ALA A 272 0.87 20.11 22.15
N VAL A 273 0.59 20.05 20.85
CA VAL A 273 0.97 21.08 19.87
C VAL A 273 0.32 22.42 20.21
N LYS A 274 -0.99 22.45 20.44
CA LYS A 274 -1.72 23.68 20.79
C LYS A 274 -1.24 24.26 22.12
N GLN A 275 -0.98 23.42 23.10
CA GLN A 275 -0.47 23.84 24.41
C GLN A 275 0.94 24.45 24.29
N ALA A 276 1.81 23.93 23.43
CA ALA A 276 3.15 24.48 23.18
C ALA A 276 3.08 25.91 22.62
N VAL A 277 2.15 26.21 21.76
CA VAL A 277 1.89 27.57 21.23
C VAL A 277 1.47 28.51 22.35
N VAL A 278 0.55 28.07 23.19
CA VAL A 278 0.09 28.86 24.36
C VAL A 278 1.26 29.19 25.30
N GLU A 279 2.09 28.18 25.61
CA GLU A 279 3.23 28.34 26.52
C GLU A 279 4.32 29.28 25.96
N GLU A 280 4.64 29.17 24.66
CA GLU A 280 5.62 30.06 24.04
C GLU A 280 5.12 31.51 24.00
N ASN A 281 3.85 31.73 23.64
CA ASN A 281 3.22 33.04 23.68
C ASN A 281 3.16 33.61 25.09
N ALA A 282 2.76 32.83 26.08
CA ALA A 282 2.70 33.26 27.49
C ALA A 282 4.08 33.62 28.03
N ARG A 283 5.14 32.87 27.68
CA ARG A 283 6.54 33.14 28.09
C ARG A 283 6.98 34.55 27.73
N TRP A 284 6.52 35.09 26.60
CA TRP A 284 6.93 36.37 26.05
C TRP A 284 5.82 37.43 26.08
N ASN A 285 4.72 37.16 26.78
CA ASN A 285 3.53 38.02 26.80
C ASN A 285 3.13 38.44 25.38
N SER A 286 2.95 37.49 24.49
CA SER A 286 2.76 37.65 23.03
C SER A 286 1.61 36.76 22.55
N ASP A 287 1.11 37.05 21.37
CA ASP A 287 0.12 36.26 20.59
C ASP A 287 0.65 35.89 19.20
N LYS A 288 1.94 36.11 18.95
CA LYS A 288 2.53 36.08 17.60
C LYS A 288 2.91 34.69 17.11
N ILE A 289 2.96 33.68 17.99
CA ILE A 289 3.10 32.29 17.53
C ILE A 289 1.72 31.76 17.14
N THR A 290 1.65 31.27 15.92
CA THR A 290 0.50 30.52 15.40
C THR A 290 0.95 29.15 14.92
N VAL A 291 0.00 28.21 14.73
CA VAL A 291 0.29 26.89 14.20
C VAL A 291 -0.74 26.51 13.13
N ASP A 292 -0.23 26.02 12.01
CA ASP A 292 -1.03 25.40 10.96
C ASP A 292 -0.85 23.88 11.09
N ILE A 293 -1.95 23.14 11.11
CA ILE A 293 -1.98 21.68 11.28
C ILE A 293 -2.66 21.12 10.03
N LYS A 294 -1.91 20.38 9.23
CA LYS A 294 -2.39 19.77 7.99
C LYS A 294 -2.25 18.26 8.08
N MET A 295 -3.38 17.54 7.98
CA MET A 295 -3.33 16.09 7.79
C MET A 295 -2.78 15.80 6.38
N VAL A 296 -1.77 14.93 6.30
CA VAL A 296 -1.09 14.55 5.05
C VAL A 296 -1.12 13.04 4.82
N GLY A 297 -1.79 12.29 5.71
CA GLY A 297 -2.04 10.86 5.58
C GLY A 297 -3.13 10.42 6.54
N ASP A 298 -4.05 9.61 6.01
CA ASP A 298 -5.19 9.02 6.71
C ASP A 298 -5.42 7.62 6.15
N ARG A 299 -4.69 6.63 6.70
CA ARG A 299 -4.87 5.22 6.37
C ARG A 299 -5.71 4.57 7.46
N PRO A 300 -6.89 4.00 7.15
CA PRO A 300 -7.76 3.45 8.18
C PRO A 300 -7.20 2.16 8.77
N ALA A 301 -7.45 1.94 10.08
CA ALA A 301 -7.28 0.65 10.71
C ALA A 301 -8.50 -0.23 10.44
N GLY A 302 -8.32 -1.54 10.43
CA GLY A 302 -9.44 -2.46 10.27
C GLY A 302 -9.08 -3.90 10.64
N THR A 303 -10.10 -4.67 10.94
CA THR A 303 -9.99 -6.09 11.27
C THR A 303 -11.05 -6.88 10.54
N GLN A 304 -10.74 -8.14 10.24
CA GLN A 304 -11.71 -9.12 9.78
C GLN A 304 -11.41 -10.48 10.41
N PRO A 305 -12.43 -11.36 10.57
CA PRO A 305 -12.21 -12.69 11.10
C PRO A 305 -11.31 -13.54 10.17
N ALA A 306 -10.44 -14.37 10.75
CA ALA A 306 -9.59 -15.27 9.98
C ALA A 306 -10.37 -16.37 9.24
N ASP A 307 -11.62 -16.63 9.62
CA ASP A 307 -12.51 -17.61 8.98
C ASP A 307 -13.35 -17.03 7.83
N THR A 308 -13.10 -15.77 7.42
CA THR A 308 -13.73 -15.20 6.22
C THR A 308 -13.39 -16.00 4.98
N SER A 309 -14.32 -16.07 4.02
CA SER A 309 -14.14 -16.83 2.78
C SER A 309 -12.88 -16.46 2.01
N ILE A 310 -12.49 -15.18 2.01
CA ILE A 310 -11.30 -14.71 1.29
C ILE A 310 -10.00 -15.21 1.96
N VAL A 311 -9.90 -15.18 3.28
CA VAL A 311 -8.77 -15.73 4.04
C VAL A 311 -8.68 -17.24 3.84
N GLN A 312 -9.80 -17.94 3.97
CA GLN A 312 -9.87 -19.40 3.84
C GLN A 312 -9.60 -19.88 2.41
N ALA A 313 -9.96 -19.11 1.39
CA ALA A 313 -9.63 -19.43 -0.01
C ALA A 313 -8.10 -19.38 -0.24
N MET A 314 -7.43 -18.34 0.23
CA MET A 314 -5.98 -18.22 0.14
C MET A 314 -5.27 -19.29 0.97
N TYR A 315 -5.74 -19.52 2.20
CA TYR A 315 -5.21 -20.58 3.07
C TYR A 315 -5.28 -21.97 2.38
N ALA A 316 -6.44 -22.32 1.80
CA ALA A 316 -6.62 -23.57 1.09
C ALA A 316 -5.78 -23.66 -0.19
N ALA A 317 -5.60 -22.57 -0.92
CA ALA A 317 -4.74 -22.50 -2.10
C ALA A 317 -3.27 -22.76 -1.73
N THR A 318 -2.79 -22.14 -0.65
CA THR A 318 -1.43 -22.32 -0.12
C THR A 318 -1.17 -23.77 0.27
N VAL A 319 -2.07 -24.39 1.05
CA VAL A 319 -1.97 -25.82 1.41
C VAL A 319 -2.01 -26.71 0.17
N ALA A 320 -2.83 -26.39 -0.80
CA ALA A 320 -2.96 -27.17 -2.02
C ALA A 320 -1.69 -27.19 -2.89
N LEU A 321 -0.83 -26.17 -2.74
CA LEU A 321 0.50 -26.09 -3.37
C LEU A 321 1.59 -26.76 -2.55
N GLY A 322 1.25 -27.32 -1.39
CA GLY A 322 2.22 -27.95 -0.47
C GLY A 322 3.03 -26.95 0.35
N LEU A 323 2.56 -25.70 0.43
CA LEU A 323 3.14 -24.64 1.26
C LEU A 323 2.46 -24.60 2.63
N GLU A 324 3.13 -24.03 3.60
CA GLU A 324 2.59 -23.75 4.93
C GLU A 324 2.01 -22.33 4.96
N PRO A 325 0.70 -22.17 5.22
CA PRO A 325 0.11 -20.82 5.27
C PRO A 325 0.43 -20.13 6.59
N GLU A 326 0.89 -18.88 6.51
CA GLU A 326 1.21 -18.03 7.65
C GLU A 326 0.24 -16.86 7.70
N LEU A 327 -0.59 -16.80 8.77
CA LEU A 327 -1.45 -15.64 9.02
C LEU A 327 -0.63 -14.53 9.66
N GLU A 328 -0.39 -13.47 8.89
CA GLU A 328 0.41 -12.33 9.34
C GLU A 328 -0.37 -11.39 10.26
N GLY A 329 0.38 -10.74 11.15
CA GLY A 329 -0.14 -9.66 11.97
C GLY A 329 -0.52 -8.42 11.13
N PRO A 330 -1.13 -7.40 11.76
CA PRO A 330 -1.58 -6.22 11.03
C PRO A 330 -0.40 -5.40 10.47
N ALA A 331 -0.54 -5.00 9.20
CA ALA A 331 0.37 -4.08 8.52
C ALA A 331 -0.44 -3.00 7.78
N SER A 332 0.25 -2.06 7.12
CA SER A 332 -0.39 -0.97 6.38
C SER A 332 -0.13 -1.16 4.90
N THR A 333 -1.17 -1.50 4.15
CA THR A 333 -1.17 -1.78 2.71
C THR A 333 -2.45 -1.26 2.07
N ASP A 334 -2.61 -1.45 0.77
CA ASP A 334 -3.85 -1.15 0.05
C ASP A 334 -5.09 -1.88 0.62
N ALA A 335 -4.89 -3.03 1.27
CA ALA A 335 -5.98 -3.77 1.92
C ALA A 335 -6.61 -3.03 3.11
N ASN A 336 -5.95 -2.00 3.66
CA ASN A 336 -6.46 -1.23 4.80
C ASN A 336 -7.85 -0.67 4.53
N LEU A 337 -8.03 -0.02 3.38
CA LEU A 337 -9.30 0.65 3.07
C LEU A 337 -10.46 -0.34 2.96
N PRO A 338 -10.43 -1.39 2.10
CA PRO A 338 -11.53 -2.32 2.01
C PRO A 338 -11.80 -3.05 3.34
N ILE A 339 -10.79 -3.46 4.09
CA ILE A 339 -10.97 -4.06 5.42
C ILE A 339 -11.74 -3.11 6.34
N SER A 340 -11.39 -1.83 6.38
CA SER A 340 -12.08 -0.82 7.20
C SER A 340 -13.53 -0.58 6.79
N LEU A 341 -13.85 -0.83 5.52
CA LEU A 341 -15.21 -0.76 4.98
C LEU A 341 -16.03 -2.05 5.18
N GLY A 342 -15.46 -3.06 5.83
CA GLY A 342 -16.07 -4.37 5.99
C GLY A 342 -16.15 -5.18 4.69
N ILE A 343 -15.31 -4.87 3.71
CA ILE A 343 -15.15 -5.61 2.47
C ILE A 343 -14.05 -6.65 2.67
N PRO A 344 -14.31 -7.95 2.41
CA PRO A 344 -13.28 -8.98 2.50
C PRO A 344 -12.04 -8.62 1.67
N ALA A 345 -10.86 -8.58 2.31
CA ALA A 345 -9.64 -8.18 1.63
C ALA A 345 -8.39 -8.87 2.18
N LEU A 346 -7.37 -9.01 1.33
CA LEU A 346 -6.05 -9.55 1.65
C LEU A 346 -4.94 -8.71 1.04
N CYS A 347 -3.76 -8.76 1.69
CA CYS A 347 -2.49 -8.52 1.03
C CYS A 347 -1.70 -9.85 1.02
N ILE A 348 -1.10 -10.19 -0.12
CA ILE A 348 -0.40 -11.46 -0.35
C ILE A 348 0.84 -11.23 -1.22
N GLY A 349 1.80 -12.15 -1.15
CA GLY A 349 3.02 -12.05 -1.94
C GLY A 349 2.90 -12.54 -3.37
N GLY A 350 3.70 -11.94 -4.25
CA GLY A 350 3.83 -12.29 -5.67
C GLY A 350 4.76 -13.47 -5.97
N GLY A 351 5.43 -14.04 -4.96
CA GLY A 351 6.40 -15.13 -5.08
C GLY A 351 7.86 -14.66 -5.21
N GLY A 352 8.79 -15.58 -5.10
CA GLY A 352 10.23 -15.30 -5.06
C GLY A 352 10.73 -14.90 -3.69
N ARG A 353 11.89 -14.24 -3.65
CA ARG A 353 12.48 -13.68 -2.42
C ARG A 353 12.95 -12.26 -2.71
N ALA A 354 12.65 -11.33 -1.83
CA ALA A 354 13.12 -9.95 -1.93
C ALA A 354 13.80 -9.52 -0.63
N GLY A 355 14.44 -8.38 -0.65
CA GLY A 355 15.00 -7.76 0.55
C GLY A 355 15.49 -6.36 0.28
N ASN A 356 15.77 -5.66 1.39
CA ASN A 356 16.13 -4.25 1.38
C ASN A 356 15.05 -3.36 0.73
N GLY A 357 13.77 -3.72 0.85
CA GLY A 357 12.67 -2.88 0.38
C GLY A 357 12.83 -1.43 0.86
N HIS A 358 12.47 -0.43 0.06
CA HIS A 358 12.66 1.01 0.30
C HIS A 358 14.12 1.48 0.37
N ALA A 359 15.09 0.65 0.01
CA ALA A 359 16.49 1.05 -0.11
C ALA A 359 16.99 1.01 -1.56
N PHE A 360 18.00 1.84 -1.90
CA PHE A 360 18.55 1.89 -3.27
C PHE A 360 19.23 0.58 -3.70
N ASP A 361 19.54 -0.31 -2.77
CA ASP A 361 20.10 -1.65 -2.99
C ASP A 361 19.07 -2.77 -2.81
N GLU A 362 17.79 -2.45 -2.99
CA GLU A 362 16.70 -3.42 -3.05
C GLU A 362 17.01 -4.53 -4.05
N TRP A 363 16.64 -5.75 -3.70
CA TRP A 363 16.96 -6.91 -4.52
C TRP A 363 15.82 -7.93 -4.55
N TYR A 364 15.83 -8.74 -5.61
CA TYR A 364 14.92 -9.85 -5.83
C TYR A 364 15.68 -11.09 -6.34
N GLU A 365 15.24 -12.28 -5.92
CA GLU A 365 15.70 -13.59 -6.39
C GLU A 365 14.50 -14.43 -6.84
N ASN A 366 14.56 -14.95 -8.07
CA ASN A 366 13.47 -15.73 -8.66
C ASN A 366 13.50 -17.21 -8.17
N VAL A 367 13.40 -17.40 -6.85
CA VAL A 367 13.43 -18.73 -6.22
C VAL A 367 12.00 -19.18 -5.96
N ASP A 368 11.57 -20.25 -6.65
CA ASP A 368 10.22 -20.82 -6.55
C ASP A 368 9.10 -19.75 -6.76
N ALA A 369 9.40 -18.72 -7.52
CA ALA A 369 8.56 -17.54 -7.67
C ALA A 369 7.22 -17.85 -8.36
N TYR A 370 7.16 -18.86 -9.20
CA TYR A 370 5.93 -19.40 -9.80
C TYR A 370 4.88 -19.83 -8.77
N LEU A 371 5.29 -20.20 -7.55
CA LEU A 371 4.36 -20.56 -6.49
C LEU A 371 3.47 -19.40 -6.06
N GLY A 372 3.99 -18.15 -6.11
CA GLY A 372 3.16 -16.96 -5.88
C GLY A 372 2.07 -16.80 -6.92
N THR A 373 2.42 -16.87 -8.22
CA THR A 373 1.44 -16.77 -9.31
C THR A 373 0.43 -17.92 -9.29
N GLN A 374 0.85 -19.14 -8.96
CA GLN A 374 -0.05 -20.29 -8.78
C GLN A 374 -1.01 -20.08 -7.61
N ASN A 375 -0.54 -19.52 -6.49
CA ASN A 375 -1.36 -19.24 -5.32
C ASN A 375 -2.42 -18.16 -5.61
N ILE A 376 -2.01 -17.06 -6.25
CA ILE A 376 -2.93 -16.00 -6.71
C ILE A 376 -4.01 -16.60 -7.64
N PHE A 377 -3.60 -17.41 -8.63
CA PHE A 377 -4.51 -18.04 -9.58
C PHE A 377 -5.54 -18.95 -8.89
N LEU A 378 -5.10 -19.83 -7.99
CA LEU A 378 -6.00 -20.72 -7.23
C LEU A 378 -6.95 -19.94 -6.31
N THR A 379 -6.47 -18.89 -5.68
CA THR A 379 -7.26 -18.02 -4.80
C THR A 379 -8.36 -17.33 -5.59
N ILE A 380 -8.04 -16.75 -6.76
CA ILE A 380 -9.03 -16.13 -7.65
C ILE A 380 -10.06 -17.16 -8.10
N LEU A 381 -9.65 -18.37 -8.51
CA LEU A 381 -10.57 -19.43 -8.92
C LEU A 381 -11.53 -19.85 -7.79
N GLY A 382 -11.04 -19.89 -6.55
CA GLY A 382 -11.86 -20.16 -5.37
C GLY A 382 -12.88 -19.05 -5.12
N LEU A 383 -12.44 -17.82 -5.14
CA LEU A 383 -13.26 -16.66 -4.80
C LEU A 383 -14.28 -16.31 -5.88
N ALA A 384 -13.85 -16.22 -7.13
CA ALA A 384 -14.72 -15.88 -8.26
C ALA A 384 -15.50 -17.06 -8.82
N GLY A 385 -15.18 -18.31 -8.40
CA GLY A 385 -15.74 -19.53 -8.94
C GLY A 385 -15.23 -19.88 -10.34
N VAL A 386 -15.55 -21.07 -10.80
CA VAL A 386 -15.19 -21.57 -12.14
C VAL A 386 -16.46 -21.95 -12.89
N GLY A 387 -16.72 -21.29 -14.01
CA GLY A 387 -17.93 -21.49 -14.83
C GLY A 387 -18.16 -22.97 -15.17
N GLY A 388 -19.33 -23.48 -14.80
CA GLY A 388 -19.70 -24.87 -15.00
C GLY A 388 -19.02 -25.90 -14.08
N VAL A 389 -18.17 -25.48 -13.11
CA VAL A 389 -17.39 -26.36 -12.25
C VAL A 389 -17.62 -26.10 -10.76
N THR A 390 -17.39 -24.85 -10.30
CA THR A 390 -17.55 -24.46 -8.89
C THR A 390 -18.28 -23.16 -8.74
N GLN A 391 -19.04 -23.04 -7.65
CA GLN A 391 -19.62 -21.75 -7.23
C GLN A 391 -18.55 -20.87 -6.60
N PRO A 392 -18.70 -19.53 -6.65
CA PRO A 392 -17.84 -18.61 -5.92
C PRO A 392 -17.89 -18.84 -4.41
N LEU A 393 -16.75 -18.74 -3.74
CA LEU A 393 -16.69 -18.68 -2.28
C LEU A 393 -16.90 -17.25 -1.76
N LEU A 394 -16.62 -16.24 -2.58
CA LEU A 394 -16.91 -14.87 -2.27
C LEU A 394 -18.40 -14.60 -2.48
N GLU A 395 -19.03 -13.95 -1.54
CA GLU A 395 -20.45 -13.58 -1.62
C GLU A 395 -20.63 -12.23 -2.34
N VAL A 396 -21.71 -12.13 -3.13
CA VAL A 396 -22.14 -10.83 -3.67
C VAL A 396 -22.69 -9.99 -2.51
N ARG A 397 -22.12 -8.82 -2.30
CA ARG A 397 -22.53 -7.93 -1.21
C ARG A 397 -23.86 -7.26 -1.50
N ALA A 398 -24.68 -7.09 -0.46
CA ALA A 398 -25.87 -6.25 -0.57
C ALA A 398 -25.45 -4.79 -0.85
N LYS A 399 -26.03 -4.19 -1.88
CA LYS A 399 -25.75 -2.81 -2.30
C LYS A 399 -26.56 -1.82 -1.50
#